data_c35db5a309e88394887df4a913fe908d
#
_entry.id   c35db5a309e88394887df4a913fe908d
#
_cell.length_a   1.000
_cell.length_b   1.000
_cell.length_c   1.000
_cell.angle_alpha   90.00
_cell.angle_beta   90.00
_cell.angle_gamma   90.00
#
_symmetry.space_group_name_H-M   'P 1'
#
loop_
_entity.id
_entity.type
_entity.pdbx_description
1 polymer ?
#
loop_
_entity_poly.entity_id
_entity_poly.type
_entity_poly.pdbx_seq_one_letter_code
_entity_poly.pdbx_strand_id
1 'polypeptide(L)'
;YRTLRVLSSQKRYRSTMSAKEEQDTEWEVLLSIYEGDDAFKKVSDGRLHYRVDGNKPFVLEIDWPEDYPNVPPRISLDVFFNSYICEADRIKVRDALMRVAEENQGMAVSFTLIEWAKEHADELTSQFQEKKVEVKEEEEEKQDERKENAMSKNAKRKMWDRVNAKGELERGHDWIDILKHLSQTRDT
;
A
#
# COMPACT_ATOMS: atom_id res chain seq x y z
N TYR A 1 -14.12 22.76 -43.31
CA TYR A 1 -13.87 24.10 -42.68
C TYR A 1 -14.65 24.31 -41.36
N ARG A 2 -15.81 23.65 -41.15
CA ARG A 2 -16.64 23.82 -39.93
C ARG A 2 -16.06 23.06 -38.70
N THR A 3 -15.46 21.90 -38.90
CA THR A 3 -14.90 21.05 -37.85
C THR A 3 -13.66 21.66 -37.20
N LEU A 4 -12.78 22.29 -37.97
CA LEU A 4 -11.58 22.96 -37.43
C LEU A 4 -11.89 24.17 -36.52
N ARG A 5 -13.05 24.85 -36.77
CA ARG A 5 -13.45 25.99 -35.97
C ARG A 5 -14.02 25.62 -34.60
N VAL A 6 -14.65 24.44 -34.49
CA VAL A 6 -15.16 23.91 -33.22
C VAL A 6 -14.00 23.47 -32.32
N LEU A 7 -13.00 22.78 -32.86
CA LEU A 7 -11.83 22.35 -32.10
C LEU A 7 -10.98 23.53 -31.60
N SER A 8 -10.87 24.61 -32.40
CA SER A 8 -10.17 25.83 -31.99
C SER A 8 -10.90 26.62 -30.92
N SER A 9 -12.22 26.51 -30.88
CA SER A 9 -13.07 27.16 -29.87
C SER A 9 -13.00 26.45 -28.54
N GLN A 10 -13.01 25.14 -28.53
CA GLN A 10 -12.81 24.33 -27.31
C GLN A 10 -11.41 24.54 -26.70
N LYS A 11 -10.38 24.62 -27.55
CA LYS A 11 -9.00 24.86 -27.10
C LYS A 11 -8.82 26.26 -26.50
N ARG A 12 -9.60 27.26 -26.96
CA ARG A 12 -9.61 28.64 -26.41
C ARG A 12 -10.37 28.74 -25.09
N TYR A 13 -11.47 28.02 -24.94
CA TYR A 13 -12.28 28.04 -23.71
C TYR A 13 -11.50 27.40 -22.53
N ARG A 14 -10.72 26.37 -22.82
CA ARG A 14 -9.86 25.66 -21.87
C ARG A 14 -8.69 26.50 -21.33
N SER A 15 -8.25 27.50 -22.05
CA SER A 15 -7.14 28.39 -21.66
C SER A 15 -7.51 29.41 -20.57
N THR A 16 -8.74 29.43 -20.07
CA THR A 16 -9.20 30.40 -19.08
C THR A 16 -9.49 29.85 -17.71
N MET A 17 -9.61 28.54 -17.56
CA MET A 17 -9.80 27.90 -16.25
C MET A 17 -8.47 27.58 -15.61
N SER A 18 -8.38 27.76 -14.30
CA SER A 18 -7.21 27.30 -13.54
C SER A 18 -7.24 25.77 -13.41
N ALA A 19 -6.06 25.14 -13.24
CA ALA A 19 -5.98 23.69 -13.01
C ALA A 19 -6.89 23.26 -11.85
N LYS A 20 -6.99 24.08 -10.81
CA LYS A 20 -7.85 23.80 -9.65
C LYS A 20 -9.34 23.80 -10.00
N GLU A 21 -9.80 24.75 -10.83
CA GLU A 21 -11.19 24.78 -11.28
C GLU A 21 -11.54 23.58 -12.17
N GLU A 22 -10.60 23.11 -13.00
CA GLU A 22 -10.78 21.90 -13.79
C GLU A 22 -10.86 20.65 -12.89
N GLN A 23 -10.01 20.55 -11.86
CA GLN A 23 -10.06 19.49 -10.86
C GLN A 23 -11.38 19.50 -10.08
N ASP A 24 -11.84 20.66 -9.63
CA ASP A 24 -13.08 20.78 -8.88
C ASP A 24 -14.30 20.37 -9.75
N THR A 25 -14.30 20.75 -11.03
CA THR A 25 -15.32 20.31 -12.00
C THR A 25 -15.27 18.79 -12.22
N GLU A 26 -14.08 18.19 -12.36
CA GLU A 26 -13.95 16.75 -12.50
C GLU A 26 -14.44 16.01 -11.25
N TRP A 27 -14.17 16.55 -10.04
CA TRP A 27 -14.72 16.00 -8.81
C TRP A 27 -16.24 15.98 -8.78
N GLU A 28 -16.90 17.09 -9.18
CA GLU A 28 -18.36 17.15 -9.25
C GLU A 28 -18.93 16.10 -10.19
N VAL A 29 -18.30 15.91 -11.35
CA VAL A 29 -18.71 14.89 -12.33
C VAL A 29 -18.51 13.48 -11.78
N LEU A 30 -17.34 13.17 -11.21
CA LEU A 30 -17.05 11.85 -10.67
C LEU A 30 -18.00 11.51 -9.50
N LEU A 31 -18.24 12.44 -8.59
CA LEU A 31 -19.17 12.23 -7.49
C LEU A 31 -20.60 12.01 -7.96
N SER A 32 -21.01 12.68 -9.04
CA SER A 32 -22.33 12.48 -9.64
C SER A 32 -22.48 11.14 -10.36
N ILE A 33 -21.43 10.68 -11.05
CA ILE A 33 -21.43 9.38 -11.78
C ILE A 33 -21.43 8.23 -10.80
N TYR A 34 -20.61 8.30 -9.77
CA TYR A 34 -20.39 7.22 -8.80
C TYR A 34 -21.17 7.41 -7.50
N GLU A 35 -22.27 8.21 -7.53
CA GLU A 35 -23.16 8.38 -6.37
C GLU A 35 -23.77 7.01 -5.97
N GLY A 36 -23.47 6.58 -4.75
CA GLY A 36 -23.94 5.28 -4.25
C GLY A 36 -23.14 4.05 -4.72
N ASP A 37 -22.03 4.25 -5.43
CA ASP A 37 -21.12 3.15 -5.80
C ASP A 37 -20.09 2.93 -4.69
N ASP A 38 -20.20 1.79 -3.98
CA ASP A 38 -19.29 1.39 -2.92
C ASP A 38 -17.85 1.11 -3.41
N ALA A 39 -17.65 0.96 -4.72
CA ALA A 39 -16.35 0.76 -5.32
C ALA A 39 -15.54 2.06 -5.41
N PHE A 40 -16.22 3.23 -5.47
CA PHE A 40 -15.61 4.54 -5.56
C PHE A 40 -15.38 5.16 -4.18
N LYS A 41 -14.17 5.66 -3.94
CA LYS A 41 -13.83 6.34 -2.69
C LYS A 41 -12.95 7.57 -2.93
N LYS A 42 -13.46 8.75 -2.58
CA LYS A 42 -12.64 9.96 -2.48
C LYS A 42 -11.80 9.87 -1.21
N VAL A 43 -10.46 9.87 -1.36
CA VAL A 43 -9.51 9.80 -0.24
C VAL A 43 -9.08 11.19 0.22
N SER A 44 -8.81 12.08 -0.74
CA SER A 44 -8.48 13.49 -0.51
C SER A 44 -8.86 14.34 -1.73
N ASP A 45 -8.59 15.64 -1.69
CA ASP A 45 -8.94 16.55 -2.81
C ASP A 45 -8.18 16.25 -4.11
N GLY A 46 -7.08 15.52 -4.08
CA GLY A 46 -6.36 15.10 -5.29
C GLY A 46 -6.26 13.58 -5.44
N ARG A 47 -6.92 12.80 -4.55
CA ARG A 47 -6.71 11.34 -4.53
C ARG A 47 -8.02 10.57 -4.43
N LEU A 48 -8.17 9.60 -5.30
CA LEU A 48 -9.29 8.68 -5.30
C LEU A 48 -8.84 7.23 -5.38
N HIS A 49 -9.67 6.35 -4.87
CA HIS A 49 -9.57 4.91 -5.03
C HIS A 49 -10.81 4.40 -5.77
N TYR A 50 -10.60 3.46 -6.66
CA TYR A 50 -11.67 2.72 -7.30
C TYR A 50 -11.38 1.21 -7.25
N ARG A 51 -12.34 0.43 -6.73
CA ARG A 51 -12.24 -1.03 -6.73
C ARG A 51 -12.74 -1.58 -8.05
N VAL A 52 -11.87 -2.17 -8.82
CA VAL A 52 -12.20 -2.87 -10.05
C VAL A 52 -12.56 -4.31 -9.69
N ASP A 53 -13.81 -4.68 -9.91
CA ASP A 53 -14.32 -6.04 -9.67
C ASP A 53 -14.01 -6.93 -10.87
N GLY A 54 -13.79 -8.23 -10.62
CA GLY A 54 -13.43 -9.22 -11.62
C GLY A 54 -13.01 -10.53 -10.95
N ASN A 55 -12.40 -11.44 -11.69
CA ASN A 55 -11.89 -12.70 -11.14
C ASN A 55 -10.90 -12.50 -10.01
N LYS A 56 -10.08 -11.48 -10.09
CA LYS A 56 -9.13 -11.04 -9.05
C LYS A 56 -9.31 -9.53 -8.86
N PRO A 57 -10.18 -9.09 -7.95
CA PRO A 57 -10.48 -7.67 -7.77
C PRO A 57 -9.28 -6.90 -7.28
N PHE A 58 -9.05 -5.70 -7.79
CA PHE A 58 -7.97 -4.83 -7.35
C PHE A 58 -8.46 -3.40 -7.14
N VAL A 59 -7.71 -2.64 -6.36
CA VAL A 59 -7.98 -1.21 -6.11
C VAL A 59 -6.98 -0.38 -6.91
N LEU A 60 -7.54 0.49 -7.73
CA LEU A 60 -6.82 1.51 -8.48
C LEU A 60 -6.76 2.79 -7.63
N GLU A 61 -5.56 3.30 -7.39
CA GLU A 61 -5.34 4.63 -6.81
C GLU A 61 -4.95 5.61 -7.90
N ILE A 62 -5.65 6.74 -7.99
CA ILE A 62 -5.35 7.85 -8.88
C ILE A 62 -5.07 9.07 -8.02
N ASP A 63 -3.90 9.69 -8.22
CA ASP A 63 -3.43 10.86 -7.48
C ASP A 63 -3.14 12.01 -8.46
N TRP A 64 -3.81 13.13 -8.28
CA TRP A 64 -3.68 14.31 -9.13
C TRP A 64 -2.55 15.20 -8.64
N PRO A 65 -1.55 15.49 -9.45
CA PRO A 65 -0.60 16.55 -9.15
C PRO A 65 -1.28 17.94 -9.23
N GLU A 66 -0.65 18.95 -8.67
CA GLU A 66 -1.18 20.32 -8.67
C GLU A 66 -1.46 20.85 -10.08
N ASP A 67 -0.63 20.47 -11.05
CA ASP A 67 -0.76 20.88 -12.45
C ASP A 67 -1.69 19.98 -13.28
N TYR A 68 -2.36 19.01 -12.67
CA TYR A 68 -3.36 18.20 -13.35
C TYR A 68 -4.55 19.09 -13.80
N PRO A 69 -5.09 18.92 -15.02
CA PRO A 69 -4.87 17.87 -16.01
C PRO A 69 -3.75 18.15 -17.03
N ASN A 70 -3.00 19.25 -16.91
CA ASN A 70 -1.89 19.54 -17.84
C ASN A 70 -0.77 18.50 -17.74
N VAL A 71 -0.59 17.94 -16.55
CA VAL A 71 0.30 16.81 -16.25
C VAL A 71 -0.57 15.59 -15.99
N PRO A 72 -0.23 14.41 -16.52
CA PRO A 72 -1.00 13.19 -16.28
C PRO A 72 -1.06 12.85 -14.79
N PRO A 73 -2.14 12.18 -14.32
CA PRO A 73 -2.25 11.75 -12.94
C PRO A 73 -1.24 10.65 -12.63
N ARG A 74 -0.90 10.52 -11.37
CA ARG A 74 -0.11 9.39 -10.88
C ARG A 74 -1.05 8.21 -10.62
N ILE A 75 -0.68 7.05 -11.13
CA ILE A 75 -1.45 5.83 -10.99
C ILE A 75 -0.65 4.87 -10.11
N SER A 76 -1.28 4.34 -9.07
CA SER A 76 -0.68 3.36 -8.18
C SER A 76 -1.63 2.20 -7.90
N LEU A 77 -1.05 1.02 -7.72
CA LEU A 77 -1.72 -0.17 -7.21
C LEU A 77 -1.12 -0.59 -5.85
N ASP A 78 -0.31 0.26 -5.21
CA ASP A 78 0.41 -0.04 -3.97
C ASP A 78 -0.47 0.15 -2.73
N VAL A 79 -1.73 -0.24 -2.84
CA VAL A 79 -2.70 -0.23 -1.74
C VAL A 79 -2.66 -1.59 -1.04
N PHE A 80 -2.88 -1.60 0.28
CA PHE A 80 -2.87 -2.83 1.07
C PHE A 80 -3.78 -3.94 0.51
N PHE A 81 -4.93 -3.57 -0.03
CA PHE A 81 -5.86 -4.50 -0.68
C PHE A 81 -5.18 -5.32 -1.79
N ASN A 82 -4.24 -4.74 -2.52
CA ASN A 82 -3.52 -5.35 -3.63
C ASN A 82 -2.27 -6.14 -3.20
N SER A 83 -2.10 -6.41 -1.91
CA SER A 83 -0.91 -7.09 -1.38
C SER A 83 -0.69 -8.50 -1.94
N TYR A 84 -1.75 -9.14 -2.42
CA TYR A 84 -1.71 -10.47 -3.06
C TYR A 84 -1.18 -10.45 -4.50
N ILE A 85 -1.18 -9.27 -5.16
CA ILE A 85 -0.69 -9.10 -6.52
C ILE A 85 0.83 -8.92 -6.48
N CYS A 86 1.56 -9.65 -7.33
CA CYS A 86 3.00 -9.48 -7.40
C CYS A 86 3.37 -8.09 -7.96
N GLU A 87 4.54 -7.59 -7.60
CA GLU A 87 4.98 -6.25 -8.01
C GLU A 87 5.08 -6.11 -9.54
N ALA A 88 5.57 -7.15 -10.22
CA ALA A 88 5.68 -7.14 -11.67
C ALA A 88 4.33 -6.95 -12.38
N ASP A 89 3.25 -7.56 -11.85
CA ASP A 89 1.92 -7.43 -12.43
C ASP A 89 1.30 -6.07 -12.09
N ARG A 90 1.53 -5.53 -10.89
CA ARG A 90 1.13 -4.15 -10.54
C ARG A 90 1.78 -3.13 -11.48
N ILE A 91 3.05 -3.30 -11.80
CA ILE A 91 3.78 -2.45 -12.74
C ILE A 91 3.16 -2.53 -14.14
N LYS A 92 2.83 -3.73 -14.64
CA LYS A 92 2.20 -3.89 -15.96
C LYS A 92 0.86 -3.17 -16.06
N VAL A 93 -0.01 -3.34 -15.05
CA VAL A 93 -1.31 -2.67 -15.01
C VAL A 93 -1.14 -1.16 -14.94
N ARG A 94 -0.25 -0.67 -14.08
CA ARG A 94 0.08 0.75 -13.99
C ARG A 94 0.56 1.32 -15.32
N ASP A 95 1.50 0.63 -15.98
CA ASP A 95 2.08 1.11 -17.23
C ASP A 95 1.06 1.10 -18.39
N ALA A 96 0.11 0.15 -18.39
CA ALA A 96 -0.99 0.14 -19.33
C ALA A 96 -1.92 1.35 -19.11
N LEU A 97 -2.31 1.63 -17.87
CA LEU A 97 -3.13 2.78 -17.53
C LEU A 97 -2.42 4.13 -17.78
N MET A 98 -1.11 4.19 -17.52
CA MET A 98 -0.32 5.39 -17.82
C MET A 98 -0.31 5.74 -19.30
N ARG A 99 -0.26 4.75 -20.20
CA ARG A 99 -0.39 5.01 -21.66
C ARG A 99 -1.72 5.65 -21.99
N VAL A 100 -2.83 5.15 -21.41
CA VAL A 100 -4.15 5.74 -21.61
C VAL A 100 -4.21 7.19 -21.09
N ALA A 101 -3.56 7.46 -19.95
CA ALA A 101 -3.47 8.79 -19.38
C ALA A 101 -2.66 9.76 -20.28
N GLU A 102 -1.54 9.29 -20.82
CA GLU A 102 -0.68 10.07 -21.72
C GLU A 102 -1.37 10.39 -23.06
N GLU A 103 -2.13 9.45 -23.62
CA GLU A 103 -2.93 9.67 -24.83
C GLU A 103 -3.99 10.76 -24.66
N ASN A 104 -4.49 10.94 -23.44
CA ASN A 104 -5.51 11.90 -23.08
C ASN A 104 -4.96 13.11 -22.28
N GLN A 105 -3.66 13.37 -22.34
CA GLN A 105 -3.03 14.47 -21.61
C GLN A 105 -3.72 15.81 -21.87
N GLY A 106 -3.87 16.58 -20.78
CA GLY A 106 -4.56 17.87 -20.83
C GLY A 106 -6.09 17.73 -20.81
N MET A 107 -6.65 16.58 -20.47
CA MET A 107 -8.08 16.35 -20.26
C MET A 107 -8.32 15.66 -18.91
N ALA A 108 -9.53 15.86 -18.36
CA ALA A 108 -10.02 15.09 -17.22
C ALA A 108 -10.07 13.60 -17.59
N VAL A 109 -9.17 12.78 -17.04
CA VAL A 109 -9.00 11.38 -17.50
C VAL A 109 -9.41 10.34 -16.48
N SER A 110 -9.75 10.73 -15.25
CA SER A 110 -10.03 9.77 -14.18
C SER A 110 -11.18 8.83 -14.51
N PHE A 111 -12.26 9.35 -15.08
CA PHE A 111 -13.39 8.53 -15.54
C PHE A 111 -12.94 7.54 -16.62
N THR A 112 -12.19 8.02 -17.61
CA THR A 112 -11.68 7.16 -18.71
C THR A 112 -10.78 6.05 -18.20
N LEU A 113 -9.92 6.35 -17.22
CA LEU A 113 -9.04 5.35 -16.61
C LEU A 113 -9.83 4.28 -15.84
N ILE A 114 -10.85 4.69 -15.10
CA ILE A 114 -11.71 3.75 -14.36
C ILE A 114 -12.48 2.84 -15.34
N GLU A 115 -13.11 3.40 -16.35
CA GLU A 115 -13.87 2.62 -17.33
C GLU A 115 -12.95 1.69 -18.13
N TRP A 116 -11.79 2.18 -18.56
CA TRP A 116 -10.81 1.35 -19.25
C TRP A 116 -10.34 0.17 -18.36
N ALA A 117 -10.07 0.43 -17.08
CA ALA A 117 -9.68 -0.60 -16.13
C ALA A 117 -10.79 -1.65 -15.91
N LYS A 118 -12.06 -1.23 -15.92
CA LYS A 118 -13.22 -2.13 -15.82
C LYS A 118 -13.36 -3.01 -17.06
N GLU A 119 -13.26 -2.41 -18.24
CA GLU A 119 -13.36 -3.11 -19.53
C GLU A 119 -12.26 -4.17 -19.70
N HIS A 120 -11.06 -3.87 -19.24
CA HIS A 120 -9.90 -4.77 -19.38
C HIS A 120 -9.59 -5.57 -18.09
N ALA A 121 -10.49 -5.54 -17.10
CA ALA A 121 -10.26 -6.17 -15.80
C ALA A 121 -9.88 -7.65 -15.92
N ASP A 122 -10.60 -8.42 -16.72
CA ASP A 122 -10.36 -9.86 -16.91
C ASP A 122 -9.03 -10.13 -17.62
N GLU A 123 -8.66 -9.32 -18.61
CA GLU A 123 -7.39 -9.44 -19.32
C GLU A 123 -6.21 -9.10 -18.39
N LEU A 124 -6.30 -7.99 -17.66
CA LEU A 124 -5.29 -7.55 -16.72
C LEU A 124 -5.07 -8.56 -15.60
N THR A 125 -6.17 -9.11 -15.07
CA THR A 125 -6.13 -10.03 -13.92
C THR A 125 -5.81 -11.47 -14.30
N SER A 126 -6.02 -11.88 -15.55
CA SER A 126 -5.68 -13.22 -16.03
C SER A 126 -4.20 -13.55 -15.88
N GLN A 127 -3.35 -12.53 -15.94
CA GLN A 127 -1.89 -12.64 -15.85
C GLN A 127 -1.37 -12.52 -14.41
N PHE A 128 -2.23 -12.21 -13.43
CA PHE A 128 -1.78 -12.06 -12.05
C PHE A 128 -1.27 -13.40 -11.51
N GLN A 129 0.03 -13.47 -11.31
CA GLN A 129 0.65 -14.56 -10.55
C GLN A 129 0.34 -14.33 -9.07
N GLU A 130 -0.29 -15.31 -8.44
CA GLU A 130 -0.42 -15.27 -6.99
C GLU A 130 0.97 -15.23 -6.40
N LYS A 131 1.21 -14.23 -5.56
CA LYS A 131 2.45 -14.13 -4.81
C LYS A 131 2.52 -15.39 -3.97
N LYS A 132 3.29 -16.41 -4.41
CA LYS A 132 3.64 -17.54 -3.55
C LYS A 132 4.24 -16.90 -2.31
N VAL A 133 3.56 -17.08 -1.19
CA VAL A 133 4.06 -16.65 0.11
C VAL A 133 5.22 -17.57 0.47
N GLU A 134 6.37 -17.34 -0.14
CA GLU A 134 7.65 -17.98 0.21
C GLU A 134 8.14 -17.54 1.60
N VAL A 135 7.40 -16.61 2.23
CA VAL A 135 7.76 -16.04 3.55
C VAL A 135 7.52 -17.02 4.70
N LYS A 136 6.81 -18.15 4.48
CA LYS A 136 6.56 -19.09 5.59
C LYS A 136 7.64 -20.12 5.81
N GLU A 137 8.35 -20.56 4.78
CA GLU A 137 9.36 -21.60 4.93
C GLU A 137 10.64 -21.05 5.58
N GLU A 138 11.12 -19.87 5.19
CA GLU A 138 12.30 -19.29 5.83
C GLU A 138 12.04 -18.76 7.27
N GLU A 139 10.81 -18.33 7.58
CA GLU A 139 10.45 -17.95 8.96
C GLU A 139 10.14 -19.17 9.82
N GLU A 140 9.60 -20.26 9.26
CA GLU A 140 9.41 -21.52 9.97
C GLU A 140 10.75 -22.21 10.21
N GLU A 141 11.68 -22.26 9.26
CA GLU A 141 13.04 -22.78 9.48
C GLU A 141 13.79 -21.95 10.53
N LYS A 142 13.72 -20.61 10.45
CA LYS A 142 14.32 -19.75 11.49
C LYS A 142 13.61 -19.82 12.84
N GLN A 143 12.32 -20.15 12.88
CA GLN A 143 11.61 -20.38 14.14
C GLN A 143 11.89 -21.77 14.70
N ASP A 144 12.08 -22.78 13.89
CA ASP A 144 12.44 -24.11 14.35
C ASP A 144 13.91 -24.17 14.81
N GLU A 145 14.86 -23.53 14.13
CA GLU A 145 16.21 -23.34 14.64
C GLU A 145 16.25 -22.54 15.96
N ARG A 146 15.37 -21.52 16.11
CA ARG A 146 15.23 -20.79 17.38
C ARG A 146 14.54 -21.62 18.46
N LYS A 147 13.68 -22.56 18.11
CA LYS A 147 13.03 -23.47 19.07
C LYS A 147 13.96 -24.60 19.48
N GLU A 148 14.80 -25.13 18.60
CA GLU A 148 15.83 -26.12 18.95
C GLU A 148 16.90 -25.51 19.86
N ASN A 149 17.32 -24.27 19.62
CA ASN A 149 18.29 -23.58 20.48
C ASN A 149 17.64 -22.86 21.69
N ALA A 150 16.34 -22.73 21.75
CA ALA A 150 15.65 -22.14 22.89
C ALA A 150 15.39 -23.23 23.96
N MET A 151 16.24 -23.29 24.96
CA MET A 151 15.96 -24.09 26.14
C MET A 151 14.53 -23.81 26.67
N SER A 152 13.73 -24.87 26.81
CA SER A 152 12.41 -24.82 27.39
C SER A 152 12.41 -24.01 28.70
N LYS A 153 11.33 -23.22 28.96
CA LYS A 153 11.19 -22.48 30.22
C LYS A 153 11.41 -23.37 31.45
N ASN A 154 11.03 -24.64 31.38
CA ASN A 154 11.27 -25.62 32.43
C ASN A 154 12.75 -26.06 32.51
N ALA A 155 13.45 -26.15 31.38
CA ALA A 155 14.86 -26.43 31.37
C ALA A 155 15.69 -25.26 31.91
N LYS A 156 15.31 -24.01 31.57
CA LYS A 156 15.89 -22.80 32.16
C LYS A 156 15.64 -22.76 33.68
N ARG A 157 14.43 -23.06 34.13
CA ARG A 157 14.12 -23.11 35.56
C ARG A 157 14.93 -24.15 36.30
N LYS A 158 15.08 -25.39 35.76
CA LYS A 158 15.91 -26.44 36.31
C LYS A 158 17.40 -26.10 36.34
N MET A 159 17.87 -25.31 35.36
CA MET A 159 19.25 -24.83 35.31
C MET A 159 19.51 -23.73 36.36
N TRP A 160 18.52 -22.91 36.66
CA TRP A 160 18.57 -21.89 37.70
C TRP A 160 18.46 -22.47 39.12
N ASP A 161 17.80 -23.62 39.28
CA ASP A 161 17.69 -24.35 40.55
C ASP A 161 18.90 -25.29 40.81
N ARG A 162 19.84 -25.40 39.87
CA ARG A 162 21.04 -26.14 40.06
C ARG A 162 22.06 -25.32 40.86
N VAL A 163 22.15 -25.66 42.10
CA VAL A 163 23.27 -25.26 42.95
C VAL A 163 24.48 -26.05 42.54
N ASN A 164 25.61 -25.39 42.26
CA ASN A 164 26.89 -26.09 42.00
C ASN A 164 27.23 -27.03 43.11
N ALA A 165 28.01 -28.10 42.83
CA ALA A 165 28.47 -29.07 43.81
C ALA A 165 29.20 -28.46 45.02
N LYS A 166 29.51 -27.16 44.99
CA LYS A 166 30.10 -26.35 46.08
C LYS A 166 29.07 -25.52 46.85
N GLY A 167 27.75 -25.62 46.53
CA GLY A 167 26.72 -24.83 47.21
C GLY A 167 26.61 -23.37 46.73
N GLU A 168 27.28 -22.99 45.62
CA GLU A 168 27.26 -21.67 45.04
C GLU A 168 26.28 -21.61 43.87
N LEU A 169 25.46 -20.55 43.77
CA LEU A 169 24.59 -20.29 42.63
C LEU A 169 25.46 -19.80 41.45
N GLU A 170 25.15 -20.28 40.24
CA GLU A 170 25.86 -19.80 39.03
C GLU A 170 25.77 -18.29 38.89
N ARG A 171 26.79 -17.69 38.31
CA ARG A 171 26.90 -16.22 38.05
C ARG A 171 25.58 -15.66 37.50
N GLY A 172 25.03 -14.71 38.22
CA GLY A 172 23.78 -14.01 37.84
C GLY A 172 22.75 -13.92 38.98
N HIS A 173 22.90 -14.67 40.06
CA HIS A 173 22.10 -14.52 41.26
C HIS A 173 22.57 -13.41 42.20
N ASP A 174 23.84 -13.01 42.08
CA ASP A 174 24.48 -12.03 42.95
C ASP A 174 23.91 -10.60 42.84
N TRP A 175 23.17 -10.33 41.76
CA TRP A 175 22.60 -8.98 41.59
C TRP A 175 21.57 -8.62 42.67
N ILE A 176 20.84 -9.57 43.23
CA ILE A 176 19.91 -9.36 44.33
C ILE A 176 20.67 -9.02 45.60
N ASP A 177 21.77 -9.68 45.86
CA ASP A 177 22.61 -9.42 47.02
C ASP A 177 23.40 -8.12 46.85
N ILE A 178 23.82 -7.78 45.64
CA ILE A 178 24.43 -6.51 45.28
C ILE A 178 23.44 -5.36 45.52
N LEU A 179 22.18 -5.51 45.08
CA LEU A 179 21.13 -4.50 45.31
C LEU A 179 20.80 -4.34 46.81
N LYS A 180 20.76 -5.45 47.59
CA LYS A 180 20.58 -5.39 49.03
C LYS A 180 21.76 -4.67 49.72
N HIS A 181 22.98 -4.97 49.30
CA HIS A 181 24.18 -4.29 49.82
C HIS A 181 24.19 -2.80 49.48
N LEU A 182 23.85 -2.44 48.25
CA LEU A 182 23.75 -1.03 47.84
C LEU A 182 22.61 -0.28 48.54
N SER A 183 21.51 -0.93 48.92
CA SER A 183 20.45 -0.28 49.67
C SER A 183 20.83 -0.02 51.14
N GLN A 184 21.69 -0.88 51.73
CA GLN A 184 22.20 -0.71 53.10
C GLN A 184 23.27 0.34 53.24
N THR A 185 24.03 0.65 52.16
CA THR A 185 25.10 1.67 52.18
C THR A 185 24.57 3.09 51.93
N ARG A 186 23.25 3.24 51.71
CA ARG A 186 22.66 4.57 51.41
C ARG A 186 22.12 5.27 52.67
N ASP A 187 22.10 4.59 53.79
CA ASP A 187 21.56 5.08 55.06
C ASP A 187 22.68 5.37 56.10
N THR A 188 23.88 5.60 55.63
CA THR A 188 25.05 6.12 56.39
C THR A 188 25.55 7.38 55.71
#